data_71be0b4b0e8f0e76a1fc9da18ebaa867
#
_entry.id   71be0b4b0e8f0e76a1fc9da18ebaa867
#
_cell.length_a   1.000
_cell.length_b   1.000
_cell.length_c   1.000
_cell.angle_alpha   90.00
_cell.angle_beta   90.00
_cell.angle_gamma   90.00
#
_symmetry.space_group_name_H-M   'P 1'
#
loop_
_entity.id
_entity.type
_entity.pdbx_description
1 polymer ?
#
loop_
_entity_poly.entity_id
_entity_poly.type
_entity_poly.pdbx_seq_one_letter_code
_entity_poly.pdbx_strand_id
1 'polypeptide(L)'
;MLLANQDLIIKDHTEWFPNTSFGDRGPTLDWIADQRYYVITVWKPYNHATEKLVPATPHLYEGMCCTVDVEPKTEQELKERIRNEWTAIRQQRNRLLSESDWTQLADSPADKNKWAVYRQELRDITTQEDPFSIVWPVMD
;
A
#
# COMPACT_ATOMS: atom_id res chain seq x y z
N MET A 1 22.42 1.46 -12.26
CA MET A 1 21.06 1.81 -12.77
C MET A 1 20.71 0.88 -13.92
N LEU A 2 19.56 0.21 -13.88
CA LEU A 2 19.07 -0.62 -14.98
C LEU A 2 18.49 0.22 -16.10
N LEU A 3 18.86 -0.10 -17.34
CA LEU A 3 18.35 0.52 -18.55
C LEU A 3 17.92 -0.55 -19.56
N ALA A 4 16.96 -0.25 -20.42
CA ALA A 4 16.57 -1.09 -21.54
C ALA A 4 17.00 -0.44 -22.86
N ASN A 5 17.46 -1.24 -23.81
CA ASN A 5 17.69 -0.80 -25.18
C ASN A 5 16.37 -0.77 -25.99
N GLN A 6 16.44 -0.50 -27.29
CA GLN A 6 15.27 -0.45 -28.18
C GLN A 6 14.58 -1.83 -28.36
N ASP A 7 15.31 -2.93 -28.15
CA ASP A 7 14.75 -4.28 -28.17
C ASP A 7 14.21 -4.70 -26.79
N LEU A 8 14.15 -3.77 -25.82
CA LEU A 8 13.70 -3.96 -24.43
C LEU A 8 14.54 -4.96 -23.64
N ILE A 9 15.80 -5.16 -24.03
CA ILE A 9 16.77 -5.94 -23.27
C ILE A 9 17.26 -5.07 -22.11
N ILE A 10 17.16 -5.59 -20.88
CA ILE A 10 17.49 -4.88 -19.64
C ILE A 10 18.86 -5.30 -19.13
N LYS A 11 19.74 -4.32 -18.90
CA LYS A 11 21.05 -4.51 -18.24
C LYS A 11 21.42 -3.30 -17.40
N ASP A 12 22.45 -3.44 -16.58
CA ASP A 12 23.00 -2.28 -15.90
C ASP A 12 23.68 -1.33 -16.89
N HIS A 13 23.60 -0.02 -16.61
CA HIS A 13 24.20 0.99 -17.49
C HIS A 13 25.71 0.81 -17.67
N THR A 14 26.40 0.24 -16.71
CA THR A 14 27.85 -0.07 -16.82
C THR A 14 28.15 -1.21 -17.80
N GLU A 15 27.21 -2.10 -18.00
CA GLU A 15 27.31 -3.16 -19.03
C GLU A 15 27.05 -2.60 -20.44
N TRP A 16 26.13 -1.65 -20.56
CA TRP A 16 25.85 -0.98 -21.83
C TRP A 16 26.97 -0.02 -22.25
N PHE A 17 27.59 0.65 -21.29
CA PHE A 17 28.57 1.73 -21.50
C PHE A 17 29.83 1.51 -20.67
N PRO A 18 30.60 0.42 -20.90
CA PRO A 18 31.72 0.03 -20.03
C PRO A 18 32.88 1.04 -20.05
N ASN A 19 32.96 1.87 -21.08
CA ASN A 19 34.02 2.87 -21.25
C ASN A 19 33.56 4.31 -20.93
N THR A 20 32.38 4.46 -20.33
CA THR A 20 31.83 5.78 -19.97
C THR A 20 31.83 5.93 -18.46
N SER A 21 32.46 7.00 -17.97
CA SER A 21 32.42 7.34 -16.54
C SER A 21 31.24 8.26 -16.26
N PHE A 22 30.42 7.86 -15.32
CA PHE A 22 29.33 8.68 -14.78
C PHE A 22 29.67 9.11 -13.35
N GLY A 23 29.14 10.25 -12.91
CA GLY A 23 29.25 10.64 -11.50
C GLY A 23 28.50 9.68 -10.57
N ASP A 24 28.56 9.92 -9.26
CA ASP A 24 27.97 9.07 -8.22
C ASP A 24 26.46 8.77 -8.41
N ARG A 25 25.76 9.63 -9.16
CA ARG A 25 24.32 9.50 -9.45
C ARG A 25 24.02 8.69 -10.72
N GLY A 26 25.05 8.25 -11.45
CA GLY A 26 24.89 7.58 -12.75
C GLY A 26 24.49 8.51 -13.90
N PRO A 27 24.03 7.96 -15.03
CA PRO A 27 23.59 8.74 -16.19
C PRO A 27 22.34 9.58 -15.89
N THR A 28 22.24 10.78 -16.48
CA THR A 28 21.04 11.62 -16.39
C THR A 28 19.95 11.14 -17.35
N LEU A 29 18.70 11.51 -17.07
CA LEU A 29 17.56 11.14 -17.90
C LEU A 29 17.70 11.66 -19.35
N ASP A 30 18.16 12.89 -19.51
CA ASP A 30 18.38 13.50 -20.84
C ASP A 30 19.46 12.75 -21.62
N TRP A 31 20.55 12.39 -20.96
CA TRP A 31 21.60 11.59 -21.58
C TRP A 31 21.10 10.19 -21.99
N ILE A 32 20.32 9.53 -21.14
CA ILE A 32 19.72 8.24 -21.43
C ILE A 32 18.82 8.32 -22.67
N ALA A 33 17.99 9.36 -22.75
CA ALA A 33 17.10 9.60 -23.88
C ALA A 33 17.89 9.86 -25.19
N ASP A 34 18.96 10.66 -25.12
CA ASP A 34 19.85 10.95 -26.27
C ASP A 34 20.53 9.67 -26.81
N GLN A 35 20.85 8.72 -25.92
CA GLN A 35 21.41 7.42 -26.29
C GLN A 35 20.34 6.44 -26.80
N ARG A 36 19.05 6.82 -26.81
CA ARG A 36 17.88 5.99 -27.16
C ARG A 36 17.74 4.75 -26.29
N TYR A 37 17.97 4.91 -25.00
CA TYR A 37 17.67 3.92 -23.98
C TYR A 37 16.46 4.35 -23.14
N TYR A 38 15.87 3.39 -22.45
CA TYR A 38 14.69 3.60 -21.60
C TYR A 38 15.03 3.36 -20.15
N VAL A 39 14.52 4.19 -19.26
CA VAL A 39 14.51 3.95 -17.83
C VAL A 39 13.51 2.85 -17.51
N ILE A 40 13.82 2.01 -16.53
CA ILE A 40 12.93 0.93 -16.10
C ILE A 40 11.90 1.46 -15.11
N THR A 41 10.65 1.08 -15.28
CA THR A 41 9.61 1.22 -14.27
C THR A 41 9.02 -0.12 -13.88
N VAL A 42 8.74 -0.28 -12.59
CA VAL A 42 8.06 -1.44 -12.00
C VAL A 42 6.69 -1.04 -11.45
N TRP A 43 6.14 0.04 -11.97
CA TRP A 43 4.89 0.61 -11.49
C TRP A 43 4.02 1.12 -12.65
N LYS A 44 2.71 0.92 -12.53
CA LYS A 44 1.63 1.51 -13.32
C LYS A 44 0.52 1.97 -12.38
N PRO A 45 -0.29 2.97 -12.74
CA PRO A 45 -1.49 3.31 -11.99
C PRO A 45 -2.45 2.11 -11.92
N TYR A 46 -2.95 1.80 -10.72
CA TYR A 46 -3.93 0.74 -10.52
C TYR A 46 -4.80 1.01 -9.28
N ASN A 47 -5.96 0.40 -9.24
CA ASN A 47 -6.85 0.48 -8.08
C ASN A 47 -6.43 -0.57 -7.02
N HIS A 48 -5.75 -0.12 -5.97
CA HIS A 48 -5.28 -0.98 -4.87
C HIS A 48 -6.38 -1.83 -4.20
N ALA A 49 -7.65 -1.39 -4.30
CA ALA A 49 -8.76 -2.13 -3.73
C ALA A 49 -9.12 -3.39 -4.53
N THR A 50 -9.07 -3.31 -5.86
CA THR A 50 -9.58 -4.32 -6.79
C THR A 50 -8.54 -4.91 -7.73
N GLU A 51 -7.37 -4.28 -7.83
CA GLU A 51 -6.31 -4.64 -8.78
C GLU A 51 -4.98 -4.84 -8.07
N LYS A 52 -4.05 -5.49 -8.77
CA LYS A 52 -2.66 -5.71 -8.34
C LYS A 52 -1.69 -5.57 -9.50
N LEU A 53 -0.44 -5.23 -9.19
CA LEU A 53 0.65 -5.30 -10.14
C LEU A 53 1.19 -6.73 -10.21
N VAL A 54 1.42 -7.21 -11.42
CA VAL A 54 2.03 -8.52 -11.70
C VAL A 54 3.24 -8.34 -12.60
N PRO A 55 4.27 -9.19 -12.47
CA PRO A 55 5.39 -9.19 -13.41
C PRO A 55 4.90 -9.42 -14.84
N ALA A 56 5.45 -8.64 -15.79
CA ALA A 56 5.14 -8.75 -17.20
C ALA A 56 6.42 -8.72 -18.04
N THR A 57 6.31 -9.18 -19.28
CA THR A 57 7.39 -9.00 -20.26
C THR A 57 7.65 -7.51 -20.48
N PRO A 58 8.93 -7.10 -20.61
CA PRO A 58 9.28 -5.70 -20.85
C PRO A 58 8.52 -5.12 -22.05
N HIS A 59 7.88 -3.98 -21.85
CA HIS A 59 7.11 -3.25 -22.86
C HIS A 59 7.20 -1.75 -22.60
N LEU A 60 6.91 -0.95 -23.63
CA LEU A 60 6.92 0.52 -23.50
C LEU A 60 5.64 1.01 -22.84
N TYR A 61 5.81 1.87 -21.83
CA TYR A 61 4.74 2.57 -21.15
C TYR A 61 5.21 3.98 -20.79
N GLU A 62 4.53 5.01 -21.29
CA GLU A 62 4.86 6.44 -21.05
C GLU A 62 6.34 6.80 -21.26
N GLY A 63 6.97 6.25 -22.30
CA GLY A 63 8.38 6.51 -22.61
C GLY A 63 9.39 5.76 -21.73
N MET A 64 8.93 4.86 -20.91
CA MET A 64 9.77 3.98 -20.04
C MET A 64 9.60 2.52 -20.44
N CYS A 65 10.58 1.69 -20.11
CA CYS A 65 10.45 0.24 -20.18
C CYS A 65 9.77 -0.27 -18.90
N CYS A 66 8.53 -0.72 -19.03
CA CYS A 66 7.74 -1.25 -17.94
C CYS A 66 7.85 -2.77 -17.87
N THR A 67 8.02 -3.32 -16.67
CA THR A 67 8.14 -4.76 -16.40
C THR A 67 6.99 -5.33 -15.57
N VAL A 68 5.91 -4.56 -15.43
CA VAL A 68 4.70 -4.97 -14.73
C VAL A 68 3.46 -4.66 -15.55
N ASP A 69 2.41 -5.43 -15.30
CA ASP A 69 1.05 -5.15 -15.76
C ASP A 69 0.06 -5.11 -14.60
N VAL A 70 -1.15 -4.62 -14.88
CA VAL A 70 -2.23 -4.54 -13.93
C VAL A 70 -3.21 -5.69 -14.19
N GLU A 71 -3.51 -6.44 -13.15
CA GLU A 71 -4.53 -7.50 -13.19
C GLU A 71 -5.56 -7.30 -12.08
N PRO A 72 -6.82 -7.70 -12.30
CA PRO A 72 -7.80 -7.74 -11.22
C PRO A 72 -7.37 -8.75 -10.15
N LYS A 73 -7.63 -8.42 -8.88
CA LYS A 73 -7.50 -9.38 -7.78
C LYS A 73 -8.49 -10.51 -7.94
N THR A 74 -8.08 -11.71 -7.56
CA THR A 74 -8.98 -12.87 -7.53
C THR A 74 -10.03 -12.70 -6.43
N GLU A 75 -11.13 -13.44 -6.52
CA GLU A 75 -12.17 -13.46 -5.47
C GLU A 75 -11.58 -13.84 -4.10
N GLN A 76 -10.62 -14.77 -4.08
CA GLN A 76 -9.94 -15.19 -2.87
C GLN A 76 -9.13 -14.05 -2.26
N GLU A 77 -8.37 -13.31 -3.06
CA GLU A 77 -7.58 -12.15 -2.60
C GLU A 77 -8.47 -11.02 -2.07
N LEU A 78 -9.64 -10.80 -2.69
CA LEU A 78 -10.62 -9.82 -2.20
C LEU A 78 -11.22 -10.24 -0.86
N LYS A 79 -11.58 -11.52 -0.69
CA LYS A 79 -12.06 -12.06 0.59
C LYS A 79 -11.02 -11.97 1.69
N GLU A 80 -9.75 -12.26 1.38
CA GLU A 80 -8.65 -12.13 2.34
C GLU A 80 -8.41 -10.67 2.75
N ARG A 81 -8.50 -9.73 1.83
CA ARG A 81 -8.41 -8.30 2.12
C ARG A 81 -9.49 -7.86 3.10
N ILE A 82 -10.75 -8.25 2.88
CA ILE A 82 -11.87 -7.95 3.80
C ILE A 82 -11.62 -8.58 5.19
N ARG A 83 -11.21 -9.84 5.22
CA ARG A 83 -10.91 -10.54 6.49
C ARG A 83 -9.78 -9.88 7.28
N ASN A 84 -8.72 -9.46 6.59
CA ASN A 84 -7.58 -8.79 7.20
C ASN A 84 -7.98 -7.42 7.78
N GLU A 85 -8.83 -6.68 7.06
CA GLU A 85 -9.35 -5.39 7.55
C GLU A 85 -10.20 -5.59 8.82
N TRP A 86 -11.11 -6.55 8.84
CA TRP A 86 -11.86 -6.88 10.05
C TRP A 86 -10.96 -7.30 11.22
N THR A 87 -9.86 -7.97 10.95
CA THR A 87 -8.88 -8.34 11.97
C THR A 87 -8.20 -7.10 12.57
N ALA A 88 -7.78 -6.16 11.73
CA ALA A 88 -7.19 -4.89 12.16
C ALA A 88 -8.18 -4.06 13.01
N ILE A 89 -9.45 -3.97 12.57
CA ILE A 89 -10.52 -3.28 13.30
C ILE A 89 -10.72 -3.90 14.70
N ARG A 90 -10.77 -5.23 14.79
CA ARG A 90 -10.90 -5.91 16.09
C ARG A 90 -9.70 -5.66 17.01
N GLN A 91 -8.49 -5.63 16.47
CA GLN A 91 -7.28 -5.31 17.23
C GLN A 91 -7.33 -3.88 17.78
N GLN A 92 -7.68 -2.91 16.95
CA GLN A 92 -7.82 -1.52 17.37
C GLN A 92 -8.93 -1.35 18.41
N ARG A 93 -10.11 -1.96 18.21
CA ARG A 93 -11.19 -1.99 19.20
C ARG A 93 -10.72 -2.55 20.55
N ASN A 94 -10.04 -3.68 20.55
CA ASN A 94 -9.56 -4.34 21.75
C ASN A 94 -8.56 -3.45 22.50
N ARG A 95 -7.68 -2.75 21.77
CA ARG A 95 -6.76 -1.76 22.34
C ARG A 95 -7.54 -0.63 23.03
N LEU A 96 -8.51 -0.01 22.36
CA LEU A 96 -9.31 1.07 22.92
C LEU A 96 -10.15 0.60 24.15
N LEU A 97 -10.67 -0.62 24.14
CA LEU A 97 -11.34 -1.20 25.28
C LEU A 97 -10.38 -1.37 26.46
N SER A 98 -9.18 -1.90 26.24
CA SER A 98 -8.15 -2.07 27.27
C SER A 98 -7.68 -0.73 27.83
N GLU A 99 -7.44 0.26 26.99
CA GLU A 99 -7.04 1.63 27.39
C GLU A 99 -8.11 2.33 28.24
N SER A 100 -9.37 1.94 28.11
CA SER A 100 -10.51 2.52 28.86
C SER A 100 -11.01 1.64 30.02
N ASP A 101 -10.40 0.50 30.33
CA ASP A 101 -10.85 -0.41 31.41
C ASP A 101 -10.84 0.27 32.79
N TRP A 102 -9.87 1.14 33.04
CA TRP A 102 -9.74 1.88 34.30
C TRP A 102 -10.96 2.77 34.60
N THR A 103 -11.71 3.22 33.56
CA THR A 103 -12.88 4.07 33.72
C THR A 103 -14.05 3.38 34.42
N GLN A 104 -14.03 2.03 34.46
CA GLN A 104 -15.08 1.21 35.01
C GLN A 104 -14.77 0.76 36.45
N LEU A 105 -13.60 1.08 37.01
CA LEU A 105 -13.22 0.77 38.37
C LEU A 105 -14.07 1.55 39.36
N ALA A 106 -14.29 0.98 40.57
CA ALA A 106 -15.17 1.56 41.60
C ALA A 106 -14.71 2.94 42.08
N ASP A 107 -13.40 3.16 42.12
CA ASP A 107 -12.72 4.37 42.59
C ASP A 107 -12.27 5.30 41.45
N SER A 108 -12.67 5.00 40.19
CA SER A 108 -12.35 5.83 39.05
C SER A 108 -13.03 7.20 39.14
N PRO A 109 -12.33 8.30 38.86
CA PRO A 109 -12.91 9.65 38.78
C PRO A 109 -13.70 9.90 37.52
N ALA A 110 -13.69 8.97 36.54
CA ALA A 110 -14.35 9.10 35.25
C ALA A 110 -15.88 9.00 35.38
N ASP A 111 -16.61 9.63 34.46
CA ASP A 111 -18.05 9.42 34.29
C ASP A 111 -18.28 8.01 33.72
N LYS A 112 -18.57 7.06 34.62
CA LYS A 112 -18.76 5.64 34.28
C LYS A 112 -19.86 5.40 33.26
N ASN A 113 -20.95 6.15 33.33
CA ASN A 113 -22.07 5.95 32.41
C ASN A 113 -21.69 6.39 30.98
N LYS A 114 -21.04 7.53 30.87
CA LYS A 114 -20.56 8.05 29.57
C LYS A 114 -19.55 7.10 28.95
N TRP A 115 -18.59 6.63 29.74
CA TRP A 115 -17.60 5.64 29.28
C TRP A 115 -18.22 4.28 28.94
N ALA A 116 -19.24 3.86 29.67
CA ALA A 116 -19.94 2.60 29.38
C ALA A 116 -20.63 2.64 28.01
N VAL A 117 -21.25 3.76 27.65
CA VAL A 117 -21.85 3.95 26.31
C VAL A 117 -20.77 3.84 25.22
N TYR A 118 -19.69 4.61 25.33
CA TYR A 118 -18.57 4.58 24.40
C TYR A 118 -18.00 3.16 24.23
N ARG A 119 -17.79 2.44 25.35
CA ARG A 119 -17.29 1.07 25.34
C ARG A 119 -18.27 0.09 24.70
N GLN A 120 -19.59 0.32 24.84
CA GLN A 120 -20.59 -0.49 24.15
C GLN A 120 -20.55 -0.24 22.65
N GLU A 121 -20.45 1.00 22.21
CA GLU A 121 -20.28 1.34 20.79
C GLU A 121 -19.02 0.73 20.19
N LEU A 122 -17.91 0.65 20.95
CA LEU A 122 -16.71 -0.08 20.56
C LEU A 122 -16.97 -1.57 20.37
N ARG A 123 -17.73 -2.22 21.27
CA ARG A 123 -18.07 -3.64 21.13
C ARG A 123 -18.92 -3.90 19.90
N ASP A 124 -19.79 -2.97 19.56
CA ASP A 124 -20.72 -3.06 18.44
C ASP A 124 -20.08 -2.63 17.09
N ILE A 125 -18.80 -2.22 17.08
CA ILE A 125 -18.11 -1.72 15.89
C ILE A 125 -18.18 -2.69 14.70
N THR A 126 -18.20 -3.98 14.96
CA THR A 126 -18.25 -5.03 13.94
C THR A 126 -19.65 -5.33 13.41
N THR A 127 -20.67 -4.61 13.85
CA THR A 127 -22.02 -4.67 13.25
C THR A 127 -22.15 -3.79 12.01
N GLN A 128 -21.18 -2.92 11.75
CA GLN A 128 -21.11 -2.14 10.51
C GLN A 128 -20.78 -3.05 9.33
N GLU A 129 -21.36 -2.76 8.17
CA GLU A 129 -21.29 -3.66 7.01
C GLU A 129 -19.95 -3.57 6.27
N ASP A 130 -19.37 -2.35 6.16
CA ASP A 130 -18.17 -2.10 5.37
C ASP A 130 -16.94 -1.86 6.26
N PRO A 131 -15.97 -2.78 6.27
CA PRO A 131 -14.76 -2.63 7.08
C PRO A 131 -13.83 -1.50 6.61
N PHE A 132 -14.02 -0.99 5.38
CA PHE A 132 -13.21 0.10 4.83
C PHE A 132 -13.81 1.48 5.11
N SER A 133 -15.00 1.56 5.69
CA SER A 133 -15.73 2.78 5.99
C SER A 133 -16.25 2.80 7.44
N ILE A 134 -15.45 2.33 8.37
CA ILE A 134 -15.81 2.25 9.80
C ILE A 134 -15.93 3.64 10.41
N VAL A 135 -17.06 3.88 11.06
CA VAL A 135 -17.29 5.04 11.93
C VAL A 135 -16.92 4.64 13.36
N TRP A 136 -15.84 5.20 13.87
CA TRP A 136 -15.38 4.96 15.23
C TRP A 136 -16.13 5.85 16.21
N PRO A 137 -16.53 5.33 17.39
CA PRO A 137 -17.12 6.18 18.43
C PRO A 137 -16.10 7.20 18.94
N VAL A 138 -16.59 8.38 19.29
CA VAL A 138 -15.80 9.49 19.81
C VAL A 138 -16.24 9.78 21.23
N MET A 139 -15.28 10.01 22.13
CA MET A 139 -15.53 10.44 23.49
C MET A 139 -15.54 11.97 23.53
N ASP A 140 -16.72 12.57 23.77
CA ASP A 140 -16.90 14.01 23.90
C ASP A 140 -16.57 14.51 25.33
#